data_75ababf6e73cc6b714fd71dbce99504e
#
_entry.id   75ababf6e73cc6b714fd71dbce99504e
#
_cell.length_a   1.000
_cell.length_b   1.000
_cell.length_c   1.000
_cell.angle_alpha   90.00
_cell.angle_beta   90.00
_cell.angle_gamma   90.00
#
_symmetry.space_group_name_H-M   'P 1'
#
loop_
_entity.id
_entity.type
_entity.pdbx_description
1 polymer ?
#
loop_
_entity_poly.entity_id
_entity_poly.type
_entity_poly.pdbx_seq_one_letter_code
_entity_poly.pdbx_strand_id
1 'polypeptide(L)'
;MPYNEKQPVSRPQATVMLSRVAHSLYWMSRYIERAENTARLLEVNQQFILDFQGFDDTDLKEHWGSILASAEDDVLFKTIYEVADSHNVIDFMSLDSRNPNSILSCIFAARENARMIRDQISIEMWETINELYLFLKGRSSTEIWARGPYEFFEDIKRHSHLFQGLTESTFSRTEGWEFIQFGKFIERADKTTRILDVKYHILLPDASEVGGAVDTAQWQAVLRSASALEAYHRFYVHEILPWKAAEFIIFSETFPRSLYYCVTRVDEFLCRILAETGPRRRTAAARASKRLLSDLQSLAINDILKKGLHEFLVETQKSLDHIGDEVVQTTMFYKAEVSSEEQQQQQ
;
A
#
# COMPACT_ATOMS: atom_id res chain seq x y z
N MET A 1 -10.32 17.00 -53.17
CA MET A 1 -10.99 15.99 -52.32
C MET A 1 -11.49 16.71 -51.08
N PRO A 2 -12.79 16.70 -50.75
CA PRO A 2 -13.32 17.37 -49.58
C PRO A 2 -12.90 16.56 -48.31
N TYR A 3 -12.35 17.26 -47.35
CA TYR A 3 -12.04 16.75 -46.03
C TYR A 3 -13.35 16.33 -45.33
N ASN A 4 -13.47 15.05 -45.05
CA ASN A 4 -14.61 14.46 -44.33
C ASN A 4 -14.60 14.99 -42.90
N GLU A 5 -15.65 15.66 -42.46
CA GLU A 5 -15.82 16.08 -41.07
C GLU A 5 -15.65 14.86 -40.14
N LYS A 6 -14.70 14.96 -39.23
CA LYS A 6 -14.50 13.96 -38.21
C LYS A 6 -15.76 13.87 -37.36
N GLN A 7 -16.55 12.81 -37.55
CA GLN A 7 -17.57 12.46 -36.58
C GLN A 7 -16.86 12.25 -35.22
N PRO A 8 -17.35 12.87 -34.15
CA PRO A 8 -16.79 12.62 -32.83
C PRO A 8 -16.91 11.13 -32.54
N VAL A 9 -15.80 10.49 -32.11
CA VAL A 9 -15.80 9.11 -31.65
C VAL A 9 -16.86 9.03 -30.55
N SER A 10 -17.97 8.34 -30.83
CA SER A 10 -19.05 8.15 -29.87
C SER A 10 -18.46 7.53 -28.61
N ARG A 11 -18.69 8.18 -27.45
CA ARG A 11 -18.35 7.54 -26.16
C ARG A 11 -19.07 6.19 -26.17
N PRO A 12 -18.34 5.08 -25.93
CA PRO A 12 -19.00 3.79 -25.73
C PRO A 12 -20.07 3.99 -24.64
N GLN A 13 -21.27 3.49 -24.87
CA GLN A 13 -22.31 3.48 -23.84
C GLN A 13 -21.67 2.88 -22.59
N ALA A 14 -21.82 3.54 -21.43
CA ALA A 14 -21.28 3.10 -20.17
C ALA A 14 -21.86 1.71 -19.86
N THR A 15 -21.16 0.67 -20.29
CA THR A 15 -21.42 -0.70 -19.86
C THR A 15 -20.89 -0.77 -18.42
N VAL A 16 -21.80 -0.96 -17.46
CA VAL A 16 -21.45 -1.19 -16.07
C VAL A 16 -20.40 -2.30 -16.02
N MET A 17 -19.22 -1.99 -15.45
CA MET A 17 -18.13 -2.96 -15.36
C MET A 17 -18.58 -4.20 -14.59
N LEU A 18 -18.20 -5.39 -15.06
CA LEU A 18 -18.48 -6.64 -14.37
C LEU A 18 -17.77 -6.62 -13.01
N SER A 19 -18.50 -6.91 -11.93
CA SER A 19 -17.98 -6.94 -10.56
C SER A 19 -16.67 -7.73 -10.42
N ARG A 20 -16.51 -8.81 -11.19
CA ARG A 20 -15.28 -9.62 -11.24
C ARG A 20 -14.08 -8.84 -11.77
N VAL A 21 -14.28 -8.01 -12.80
CA VAL A 21 -13.21 -7.18 -13.39
C VAL A 21 -12.79 -6.11 -12.40
N ALA A 22 -13.75 -5.39 -11.81
CA ALA A 22 -13.50 -4.41 -10.78
C ALA A 22 -12.70 -4.99 -9.59
N HIS A 23 -13.12 -6.16 -9.10
CA HIS A 23 -12.45 -6.89 -8.04
C HIS A 23 -11.00 -7.23 -8.40
N SER A 24 -10.77 -7.77 -9.60
CA SER A 24 -9.43 -8.16 -10.04
C SER A 24 -8.50 -6.96 -10.24
N LEU A 25 -8.99 -5.85 -10.80
CA LEU A 25 -8.21 -4.61 -10.95
C LEU A 25 -7.82 -4.00 -9.59
N TYR A 26 -8.77 -3.95 -8.66
CA TYR A 26 -8.56 -3.46 -7.30
C TYR A 26 -7.50 -4.28 -6.55
N TRP A 27 -7.66 -5.61 -6.49
CA TRP A 27 -6.73 -6.46 -5.75
C TRP A 27 -5.37 -6.58 -6.43
N MET A 28 -5.31 -6.63 -7.77
CA MET A 28 -4.05 -6.58 -8.51
C MET A 28 -3.21 -5.37 -8.10
N SER A 29 -3.83 -4.20 -8.06
CA SER A 29 -3.14 -2.96 -7.69
C SER A 29 -2.71 -2.96 -6.22
N ARG A 30 -3.57 -3.42 -5.31
CA ARG A 30 -3.23 -3.56 -3.88
C ARG A 30 -2.02 -4.46 -3.67
N TYR A 31 -2.00 -5.63 -4.28
CA TYR A 31 -0.91 -6.59 -4.11
C TYR A 31 0.43 -6.07 -4.64
N ILE A 32 0.44 -5.35 -5.76
CA ILE A 32 1.67 -4.73 -6.29
C ILE A 32 2.18 -3.65 -5.34
N GLU A 33 1.31 -2.76 -4.85
CA GLU A 33 1.68 -1.71 -3.90
C GLU A 33 2.15 -2.32 -2.57
N ARG A 34 1.53 -3.41 -2.09
CA ARG A 34 1.95 -4.15 -0.89
C ARG A 34 3.34 -4.71 -1.05
N ALA A 35 3.61 -5.42 -2.14
CA ALA A 35 4.93 -5.99 -2.43
C ALA A 35 6.03 -4.92 -2.47
N GLU A 36 5.78 -3.78 -3.11
CA GLU A 36 6.72 -2.65 -3.15
C GLU A 36 7.01 -2.10 -1.75
N ASN A 37 5.96 -1.86 -0.95
CA ASN A 37 6.14 -1.29 0.39
C ASN A 37 6.87 -2.28 1.33
N THR A 38 6.59 -3.58 1.22
CA THR A 38 7.33 -4.61 1.97
C THR A 38 8.81 -4.64 1.56
N ALA A 39 9.11 -4.61 0.25
CA ALA A 39 10.49 -4.57 -0.24
C ALA A 39 11.25 -3.34 0.29
N ARG A 40 10.61 -2.18 0.27
CA ARG A 40 11.16 -0.92 0.77
C ARG A 40 11.42 -0.95 2.27
N LEU A 41 10.47 -1.48 3.04
CA LEU A 41 10.58 -1.61 4.48
C LEU A 41 11.78 -2.51 4.84
N LEU A 42 11.88 -3.68 4.22
CA LEU A 42 12.96 -4.63 4.47
C LEU A 42 14.32 -4.08 4.09
N GLU A 43 14.44 -3.47 2.91
CA GLU A 43 15.70 -2.88 2.43
C GLU A 43 16.24 -1.81 3.40
N VAL A 44 15.40 -0.86 3.76
CA VAL A 44 15.81 0.27 4.63
C VAL A 44 16.20 -0.23 6.01
N ASN A 45 15.44 -1.18 6.57
CA ASN A 45 15.75 -1.70 7.91
C ASN A 45 16.96 -2.62 7.92
N GLN A 46 17.21 -3.38 6.85
CA GLN A 46 18.46 -4.12 6.69
C GLN A 46 19.67 -3.18 6.59
N GLN A 47 19.55 -2.09 5.82
CA GLN A 47 20.61 -1.08 5.73
C GLN A 47 20.84 -0.38 7.06
N PHE A 48 19.77 -0.01 7.78
CA PHE A 48 19.85 0.60 9.10
C PHE A 48 20.65 -0.27 10.07
N ILE A 49 20.40 -1.59 10.11
CA ILE A 49 21.15 -2.53 10.95
C ILE A 49 22.62 -2.60 10.56
N LEU A 50 22.93 -2.59 9.26
CA LEU A 50 24.32 -2.62 8.78
C LEU A 50 25.09 -1.36 9.11
N ASP A 51 24.44 -0.19 9.09
CA ASP A 51 25.03 1.09 9.42
C ASP A 51 25.25 1.27 10.94
N PHE A 52 24.50 0.54 11.78
CA PHE A 52 24.54 0.65 13.23
C PHE A 52 25.40 -0.47 13.85
N GLN A 53 26.69 -0.23 14.02
CA GLN A 53 27.67 -1.19 14.57
C GLN A 53 27.53 -1.47 16.09
N GLY A 54 26.50 -0.94 16.74
CA GLY A 54 26.32 -1.02 18.20
C GLY A 54 25.21 -1.95 18.68
N PHE A 55 24.47 -2.61 17.78
CA PHE A 55 23.42 -3.54 18.15
C PHE A 55 24.00 -4.89 18.58
N ASP A 56 23.56 -5.37 19.72
CA ASP A 56 23.77 -6.76 20.13
C ASP A 56 22.68 -7.67 19.52
N ASP A 57 22.79 -9.00 19.76
CA ASP A 57 21.83 -9.97 19.25
C ASP A 57 20.39 -9.76 19.78
N THR A 58 20.24 -9.12 20.93
CA THR A 58 18.94 -8.81 21.54
C THR A 58 18.31 -7.62 20.84
N ASP A 59 19.06 -6.56 20.63
CA ASP A 59 18.63 -5.37 19.91
C ASP A 59 18.16 -5.71 18.49
N LEU A 60 18.92 -6.57 17.80
CA LEU A 60 18.57 -7.04 16.44
C LEU A 60 17.24 -7.81 16.41
N LYS A 61 17.00 -8.69 17.39
CA LYS A 61 15.74 -9.45 17.50
C LYS A 61 14.57 -8.53 17.81
N GLU A 62 14.75 -7.56 18.70
CA GLU A 62 13.71 -6.58 19.04
C GLU A 62 13.39 -5.68 17.83
N HIS A 63 14.39 -5.25 17.09
CA HIS A 63 14.20 -4.46 15.89
C HIS A 63 13.37 -5.21 14.82
N TRP A 64 13.75 -6.45 14.48
CA TRP A 64 13.00 -7.27 13.53
C TRP A 64 11.63 -7.67 14.03
N GLY A 65 11.51 -7.92 15.35
CA GLY A 65 10.22 -8.13 16.01
C GLY A 65 9.27 -6.96 15.83
N SER A 66 9.79 -5.73 15.92
CA SER A 66 9.02 -4.49 15.70
C SER A 66 8.52 -4.35 14.26
N ILE A 67 9.34 -4.74 13.27
CA ILE A 67 8.94 -4.78 11.86
C ILE A 67 7.78 -5.77 11.64
N LEU A 68 7.89 -6.97 12.19
CA LEU A 68 6.84 -8.00 12.11
C LEU A 68 5.55 -7.55 12.79
N ALA A 69 5.64 -6.92 13.96
CA ALA A 69 4.49 -6.42 14.71
C ALA A 69 3.76 -5.31 13.94
N SER A 70 4.50 -4.35 13.37
CA SER A 70 3.89 -3.28 12.56
C SER A 70 3.20 -3.80 11.29
N ALA A 71 3.67 -4.92 10.75
CA ALA A 71 3.06 -5.60 9.61
C ALA A 71 1.88 -6.53 10.00
N GLU A 72 1.63 -6.75 11.31
CA GLU A 72 0.69 -7.75 11.85
C GLU A 72 1.02 -9.19 11.44
N ASP A 73 2.28 -9.47 11.17
CA ASP A 73 2.78 -10.77 10.72
C ASP A 73 3.50 -11.57 11.83
N ASP A 74 3.65 -10.99 13.03
CA ASP A 74 4.44 -11.55 14.14
C ASP A 74 3.86 -12.86 14.69
N VAL A 75 2.54 -13.01 14.74
CA VAL A 75 1.87 -14.23 15.21
C VAL A 75 2.14 -15.37 14.25
N LEU A 76 1.96 -15.16 12.94
CA LEU A 76 2.21 -16.18 11.93
C LEU A 76 3.70 -16.52 11.87
N PHE A 77 4.59 -15.51 11.95
CA PHE A 77 6.04 -15.71 11.96
C PHE A 77 6.46 -16.68 13.06
N LYS A 78 6.01 -16.47 14.29
CA LYS A 78 6.33 -17.31 15.46
C LYS A 78 5.85 -18.77 15.32
N THR A 79 4.90 -19.06 14.43
CA THR A 79 4.49 -20.44 14.14
C THR A 79 5.44 -21.16 13.18
N ILE A 80 6.31 -20.42 12.48
CA ILE A 80 7.14 -20.91 11.38
C ILE A 80 8.64 -20.82 11.71
N TYR A 81 9.04 -19.75 12.39
CA TYR A 81 10.42 -19.45 12.76
C TYR A 81 10.56 -19.20 14.26
N GLU A 82 11.65 -19.68 14.84
CA GLU A 82 11.92 -19.53 16.29
C GLU A 82 12.58 -18.17 16.62
N VAL A 83 13.37 -17.62 15.69
CA VAL A 83 14.19 -16.43 15.93
C VAL A 83 13.92 -15.37 14.86
N ALA A 84 13.62 -14.15 15.30
CA ALA A 84 13.47 -12.98 14.43
C ALA A 84 14.85 -12.35 14.19
N ASP A 85 15.59 -12.93 13.24
CA ASP A 85 16.83 -12.36 12.71
C ASP A 85 16.65 -11.90 11.26
N SER A 86 17.66 -11.24 10.71
CA SER A 86 17.63 -10.70 9.34
C SER A 86 17.30 -11.78 8.30
N HIS A 87 17.87 -12.98 8.44
CA HIS A 87 17.65 -14.07 7.47
C HIS A 87 16.21 -14.56 7.48
N ASN A 88 15.72 -14.89 8.68
CA ASN A 88 14.39 -15.46 8.85
C ASN A 88 13.29 -14.46 8.50
N VAL A 89 13.44 -13.19 8.90
CA VAL A 89 12.43 -12.17 8.63
C VAL A 89 12.41 -11.78 7.15
N ILE A 90 13.58 -11.59 6.52
CA ILE A 90 13.65 -11.31 5.09
C ILE A 90 13.11 -12.48 4.27
N ASP A 91 13.44 -13.73 4.61
CA ASP A 91 12.90 -14.90 3.92
C ASP A 91 11.36 -14.97 4.07
N PHE A 92 10.86 -14.87 5.30
CA PHE A 92 9.43 -14.91 5.61
C PHE A 92 8.61 -13.84 4.91
N MET A 93 9.09 -12.60 4.91
CA MET A 93 8.37 -11.47 4.29
C MET A 93 8.61 -11.37 2.78
N SER A 94 9.65 -12.02 2.24
CA SER A 94 9.95 -11.94 0.80
C SER A 94 9.49 -13.16 0.01
N LEU A 95 9.88 -14.37 0.40
CA LEU A 95 9.76 -15.57 -0.43
C LEU A 95 8.89 -16.67 0.17
N ASP A 96 8.61 -16.65 1.47
CA ASP A 96 7.86 -17.72 2.11
C ASP A 96 6.38 -17.70 1.68
N SER A 97 5.97 -18.73 0.97
CA SER A 97 4.59 -18.87 0.49
C SER A 97 3.57 -19.18 1.60
N ARG A 98 4.02 -19.55 2.81
CA ARG A 98 3.17 -19.70 4.00
C ARG A 98 2.69 -18.34 4.52
N ASN A 99 3.43 -17.28 4.23
CA ASN A 99 3.00 -15.91 4.49
C ASN A 99 2.20 -15.37 3.30
N PRO A 100 0.89 -15.15 3.45
CA PRO A 100 0.06 -14.59 2.37
C PRO A 100 0.43 -13.13 2.03
N ASN A 101 1.13 -12.43 2.91
CA ASN A 101 1.60 -11.06 2.73
C ASN A 101 3.05 -10.99 2.22
N SER A 102 3.74 -12.13 2.02
CA SER A 102 5.08 -12.11 1.45
C SER A 102 5.09 -11.50 0.05
N ILE A 103 6.22 -10.93 -0.35
CA ILE A 103 6.38 -10.33 -1.68
C ILE A 103 6.00 -11.33 -2.78
N LEU A 104 6.49 -12.58 -2.68
CA LEU A 104 6.17 -13.64 -3.64
C LEU A 104 4.67 -13.94 -3.68
N SER A 105 4.02 -14.09 -2.52
CA SER A 105 2.57 -14.37 -2.43
C SER A 105 1.74 -13.23 -3.00
N CYS A 106 2.12 -11.98 -2.70
CA CYS A 106 1.47 -10.79 -3.25
C CYS A 106 1.59 -10.72 -4.77
N ILE A 107 2.79 -10.92 -5.33
CA ILE A 107 2.99 -10.87 -6.79
C ILE A 107 2.33 -12.07 -7.48
N PHE A 108 2.29 -13.25 -6.87
CA PHE A 108 1.48 -14.37 -7.35
C PHE A 108 0.01 -14.00 -7.42
N ALA A 109 -0.57 -13.43 -6.35
CA ALA A 109 -1.96 -13.00 -6.30
C ALA A 109 -2.26 -11.87 -7.30
N ALA A 110 -1.36 -10.89 -7.46
CA ALA A 110 -1.48 -9.85 -8.48
C ALA A 110 -1.51 -10.45 -9.90
N ARG A 111 -0.63 -11.39 -10.18
CA ARG A 111 -0.56 -12.09 -11.47
C ARG A 111 -1.83 -12.90 -11.76
N GLU A 112 -2.37 -13.62 -10.79
CA GLU A 112 -3.61 -14.38 -10.98
C GLU A 112 -4.80 -13.44 -11.25
N ASN A 113 -4.90 -12.32 -10.55
CA ASN A 113 -5.90 -11.29 -10.85
C ASN A 113 -5.71 -10.72 -12.26
N ALA A 114 -4.49 -10.36 -12.66
CA ALA A 114 -4.17 -9.88 -14.00
C ALA A 114 -4.52 -10.92 -15.09
N ARG A 115 -4.27 -12.21 -14.84
CA ARG A 115 -4.60 -13.31 -15.76
C ARG A 115 -6.09 -13.43 -16.02
N MET A 116 -6.92 -13.20 -14.99
CA MET A 116 -8.38 -13.27 -15.11
C MET A 116 -8.98 -12.13 -15.96
N ILE A 117 -8.27 -11.03 -16.08
CA ILE A 117 -8.73 -9.81 -16.77
C ILE A 117 -7.75 -9.37 -17.87
N ARG A 118 -7.05 -10.33 -18.49
CA ARG A 118 -5.99 -10.05 -19.44
C ARG A 118 -6.46 -9.26 -20.66
N ASP A 119 -7.71 -9.41 -21.03
CA ASP A 119 -8.39 -8.67 -22.10
C ASP A 119 -8.74 -7.21 -21.72
N GLN A 120 -8.63 -6.86 -20.44
CA GLN A 120 -8.95 -5.53 -19.91
C GLN A 120 -7.72 -4.68 -19.59
N ILE A 121 -6.53 -5.27 -19.54
CA ILE A 121 -5.26 -4.58 -19.25
C ILE A 121 -4.35 -4.55 -20.48
N SER A 122 -3.38 -3.65 -20.52
CA SER A 122 -2.42 -3.62 -21.62
C SER A 122 -1.46 -4.84 -21.57
N ILE A 123 -0.91 -5.19 -22.74
CA ILE A 123 0.06 -6.29 -22.84
C ILE A 123 1.26 -6.01 -21.94
N GLU A 124 1.74 -4.78 -21.93
CA GLU A 124 2.90 -4.35 -21.15
C GLU A 124 2.65 -4.45 -19.64
N MET A 125 1.44 -4.14 -19.18
CA MET A 125 1.06 -4.33 -17.77
C MET A 125 1.12 -5.81 -17.38
N TRP A 126 0.56 -6.69 -18.22
CA TRP A 126 0.61 -8.13 -18.00
C TRP A 126 2.06 -8.67 -18.00
N GLU A 127 2.86 -8.28 -18.99
CA GLU A 127 4.25 -8.73 -19.12
C GLU A 127 5.06 -8.32 -17.89
N THR A 128 4.95 -7.09 -17.44
CA THR A 128 5.66 -6.60 -16.25
C THR A 128 5.33 -7.40 -14.99
N ILE A 129 4.07 -7.71 -14.74
CA ILE A 129 3.68 -8.52 -13.58
C ILE A 129 4.21 -9.95 -13.72
N ASN A 130 4.10 -10.53 -14.91
CA ASN A 130 4.54 -11.89 -15.17
C ASN A 130 6.07 -12.03 -15.07
N GLU A 131 6.83 -11.05 -15.55
CA GLU A 131 8.28 -10.99 -15.43
C GLU A 131 8.71 -10.94 -13.96
N LEU A 132 8.08 -10.06 -13.17
CA LEU A 132 8.36 -9.96 -11.74
C LEU A 132 8.04 -11.29 -11.02
N TYR A 133 6.92 -11.93 -11.35
CA TYR A 133 6.59 -13.24 -10.79
C TYR A 133 7.63 -14.29 -11.12
N LEU A 134 8.07 -14.38 -12.38
CA LEU A 134 9.09 -15.35 -12.82
C LEU A 134 10.45 -15.06 -12.17
N PHE A 135 10.80 -13.78 -12.01
CA PHE A 135 11.99 -13.36 -11.28
C PHE A 135 11.96 -13.88 -9.83
N LEU A 136 10.85 -13.69 -9.13
CA LEU A 136 10.69 -14.11 -7.71
C LEU A 136 10.64 -15.63 -7.56
N LYS A 137 9.87 -16.31 -8.41
CA LYS A 137 9.71 -17.78 -8.37
C LYS A 137 11.02 -18.55 -8.53
N GLY A 138 11.96 -17.97 -9.25
CA GLY A 138 13.26 -18.59 -9.48
C GLY A 138 14.31 -18.31 -8.40
N ARG A 139 13.99 -17.53 -7.37
CA ARG A 139 14.93 -17.12 -6.32
C ARG A 139 14.85 -17.99 -5.08
N SER A 140 16.01 -18.19 -4.48
CA SER A 140 16.14 -18.75 -3.15
C SER A 140 16.70 -17.71 -2.16
N SER A 141 16.40 -17.87 -0.88
CA SER A 141 16.97 -17.03 0.17
C SER A 141 18.49 -17.01 0.12
N THR A 142 19.12 -18.17 -0.10
CA THR A 142 20.58 -18.29 -0.24
C THR A 142 21.15 -17.43 -1.37
N GLU A 143 20.46 -17.35 -2.51
CA GLU A 143 20.90 -16.51 -3.65
C GLU A 143 20.77 -15.02 -3.35
N ILE A 144 19.69 -14.61 -2.65
CA ILE A 144 19.50 -13.23 -2.22
C ILE A 144 20.65 -12.78 -1.33
N TRP A 145 21.01 -13.61 -0.35
CA TRP A 145 22.09 -13.30 0.57
C TRP A 145 23.48 -13.35 -0.08
N ALA A 146 23.72 -14.26 -1.01
CA ALA A 146 24.99 -14.36 -1.72
C ALA A 146 25.31 -13.13 -2.59
N ARG A 147 24.27 -12.45 -3.11
CA ARG A 147 24.40 -11.22 -3.93
C ARG A 147 24.21 -9.93 -3.13
N GLY A 148 23.70 -10.05 -1.91
CA GLY A 148 23.21 -8.95 -1.11
C GLY A 148 21.73 -8.62 -1.41
N PRO A 149 20.92 -8.43 -0.37
CA PRO A 149 19.46 -8.23 -0.53
C PRO A 149 19.09 -6.90 -1.21
N TYR A 150 19.98 -5.93 -1.27
CA TYR A 150 19.74 -4.62 -1.85
C TYR A 150 19.25 -4.68 -3.31
N GLU A 151 20.00 -5.35 -4.18
CA GLU A 151 19.64 -5.47 -5.61
C GLU A 151 18.30 -6.17 -5.80
N PHE A 152 18.01 -7.18 -4.98
CA PHE A 152 16.74 -7.89 -5.01
C PHE A 152 15.56 -6.97 -4.71
N PHE A 153 15.65 -6.15 -3.66
CA PHE A 153 14.59 -5.21 -3.32
C PHE A 153 14.47 -4.06 -4.34
N GLU A 154 15.58 -3.58 -4.87
CA GLU A 154 15.58 -2.59 -5.95
C GLU A 154 14.85 -3.08 -7.20
N ASP A 155 15.05 -4.33 -7.61
CA ASP A 155 14.36 -4.91 -8.77
C ASP A 155 12.84 -4.98 -8.53
N ILE A 156 12.38 -5.33 -7.33
CA ILE A 156 10.95 -5.34 -7.00
C ILE A 156 10.37 -3.93 -7.10
N LYS A 157 11.04 -2.93 -6.54
CA LYS A 157 10.61 -1.53 -6.59
C LYS A 157 10.56 -1.02 -8.04
N ARG A 158 11.55 -1.35 -8.88
CA ARG A 158 11.58 -0.97 -10.30
C ARG A 158 10.40 -1.54 -11.07
N HIS A 159 10.07 -2.82 -10.89
CA HIS A 159 8.91 -3.43 -11.56
C HIS A 159 7.59 -2.81 -11.10
N SER A 160 7.45 -2.48 -9.82
CA SER A 160 6.28 -1.76 -9.32
C SER A 160 6.17 -0.36 -9.95
N HIS A 161 7.26 0.39 -9.98
CA HIS A 161 7.29 1.71 -10.64
C HIS A 161 7.00 1.63 -12.13
N LEU A 162 7.54 0.62 -12.83
CA LEU A 162 7.24 0.37 -14.24
C LEU A 162 5.75 0.07 -14.43
N PHE A 163 5.17 -0.82 -13.62
CA PHE A 163 3.74 -1.10 -13.66
C PHE A 163 2.89 0.15 -13.46
N GLN A 164 3.23 1.01 -12.49
CA GLN A 164 2.54 2.27 -12.27
C GLN A 164 2.66 3.22 -13.48
N GLY A 165 3.85 3.35 -14.05
CA GLY A 165 4.10 4.15 -15.26
C GLY A 165 3.33 3.64 -16.47
N LEU A 166 3.28 2.32 -16.68
CA LEU A 166 2.49 1.69 -17.74
C LEU A 166 0.98 1.91 -17.52
N THR A 167 0.50 1.76 -16.30
CA THR A 167 -0.90 2.07 -15.96
C THR A 167 -1.25 3.50 -16.31
N GLU A 168 -0.37 4.47 -15.99
CA GLU A 168 -0.59 5.88 -16.32
C GLU A 168 -0.56 6.17 -17.83
N SER A 169 0.25 5.47 -18.61
CA SER A 169 0.50 5.74 -20.04
C SER A 169 -0.34 4.90 -20.99
N THR A 170 -0.79 3.72 -20.60
CA THR A 170 -1.47 2.78 -21.52
C THR A 170 -2.90 2.43 -21.14
N PHE A 171 -3.31 2.63 -19.88
CA PHE A 171 -4.65 2.28 -19.45
C PHE A 171 -5.63 3.45 -19.64
N SER A 172 -6.79 3.17 -20.27
CA SER A 172 -7.82 4.18 -20.48
C SER A 172 -8.42 4.68 -19.17
N ARG A 173 -8.70 5.99 -19.09
CA ARG A 173 -9.29 6.64 -17.89
C ARG A 173 -10.80 6.34 -17.78
N THR A 174 -11.11 5.08 -17.51
CA THR A 174 -12.47 4.54 -17.34
C THR A 174 -12.65 4.08 -15.89
N GLU A 175 -13.83 3.54 -15.58
CA GLU A 175 -14.14 2.96 -14.27
C GLU A 175 -13.04 1.98 -13.79
N GLY A 176 -12.47 1.18 -14.69
CA GLY A 176 -11.37 0.27 -14.35
C GLY A 176 -10.11 0.97 -13.83
N TRP A 177 -9.78 2.12 -14.42
CA TRP A 177 -8.67 2.93 -13.95
C TRP A 177 -8.93 3.46 -12.53
N GLU A 178 -10.17 3.88 -12.25
CA GLU A 178 -10.56 4.34 -10.91
C GLU A 178 -10.37 3.23 -9.86
N PHE A 179 -10.72 1.97 -10.18
CA PHE A 179 -10.49 0.83 -9.27
C PHE A 179 -9.01 0.52 -9.05
N ILE A 180 -8.16 0.62 -10.08
CA ILE A 180 -6.71 0.47 -9.93
C ILE A 180 -6.16 1.56 -9.00
N GLN A 181 -6.52 2.82 -9.23
CA GLN A 181 -6.05 3.94 -8.41
C GLN A 181 -6.56 3.87 -6.98
N PHE A 182 -7.84 3.54 -6.79
CA PHE A 182 -8.42 3.33 -5.47
C PHE A 182 -7.66 2.23 -4.70
N GLY A 183 -7.41 1.07 -5.33
CA GLY A 183 -6.63 -0.02 -4.75
C GLY A 183 -5.21 0.40 -4.37
N LYS A 184 -4.53 1.15 -5.22
CA LYS A 184 -3.20 1.68 -4.95
C LYS A 184 -3.19 2.59 -3.72
N PHE A 185 -4.07 3.58 -3.66
CA PHE A 185 -4.00 4.60 -2.61
C PHE A 185 -4.52 4.11 -1.26
N ILE A 186 -5.50 3.21 -1.22
CA ILE A 186 -5.93 2.62 0.04
C ILE A 186 -4.85 1.72 0.65
N GLU A 187 -4.16 0.92 -0.16
CA GLU A 187 -3.03 0.11 0.30
C GLU A 187 -1.84 0.98 0.72
N ARG A 188 -1.55 2.05 -0.03
CA ARG A 188 -0.49 2.99 0.30
C ARG A 188 -0.76 3.73 1.61
N ALA A 189 -2.00 4.15 1.85
CA ALA A 189 -2.40 4.75 3.13
C ALA A 189 -2.17 3.77 4.29
N ASP A 190 -2.63 2.52 4.17
CA ASP A 190 -2.41 1.47 5.17
C ASP A 190 -0.91 1.25 5.41
N LYS A 191 -0.11 1.07 4.37
CA LYS A 191 1.33 0.83 4.51
C LYS A 191 2.08 2.04 5.08
N THR A 192 1.64 3.25 4.79
CA THR A 192 2.21 4.47 5.40
C THR A 192 1.96 4.50 6.90
N THR A 193 0.77 4.13 7.37
CA THR A 193 0.50 4.05 8.82
C THR A 193 1.38 2.99 9.49
N ARG A 194 1.55 1.82 8.87
CA ARG A 194 2.41 0.74 9.40
C ARG A 194 3.89 1.11 9.44
N ILE A 195 4.40 1.76 8.39
CA ILE A 195 5.78 2.27 8.38
C ILE A 195 6.00 3.26 9.53
N LEU A 196 5.05 4.14 9.79
CA LEU A 196 5.15 5.10 10.89
C LEU A 196 5.03 4.41 12.25
N ASP A 197 4.21 3.36 12.35
CA ASP A 197 3.97 2.59 13.57
C ASP A 197 5.17 1.73 14.00
N VAL A 198 6.09 1.40 13.08
CA VAL A 198 7.37 0.75 13.43
C VAL A 198 8.06 1.49 14.57
N LYS A 199 8.00 2.82 14.57
CA LYS A 199 8.64 3.65 15.59
C LYS A 199 8.04 3.45 16.99
N TYR A 200 6.77 3.09 17.11
CA TYR A 200 6.16 2.76 18.39
C TYR A 200 6.70 1.45 18.96
N HIS A 201 6.94 0.47 18.10
CA HIS A 201 7.42 -0.84 18.51
C HIS A 201 8.93 -0.89 18.77
N ILE A 202 9.69 0.11 18.31
CA ILE A 202 11.13 0.22 18.60
C ILE A 202 11.30 1.01 19.89
N LEU A 203 11.68 0.33 20.98
CA LEU A 203 11.97 0.99 22.24
C LEU A 203 13.33 1.68 22.16
N LEU A 204 13.39 2.91 22.68
CA LEU A 204 14.67 3.55 22.97
C LEU A 204 15.22 2.96 24.28
N PRO A 205 16.54 2.71 24.40
CA PRO A 205 17.12 2.16 25.61
C PRO A 205 16.84 3.01 26.85
N ASP A 206 16.74 4.34 26.69
CA ASP A 206 16.43 5.28 27.76
C ASP A 206 15.56 6.44 27.23
N ALA A 207 14.64 6.93 28.03
CA ALA A 207 13.81 8.09 27.72
C ALA A 207 14.64 9.39 27.49
N SER A 208 15.86 9.46 28.02
CA SER A 208 16.80 10.58 27.77
C SER A 208 17.38 10.58 26.35
N GLU A 209 17.23 9.49 25.61
CA GLU A 209 17.72 9.35 24.22
C GLU A 209 16.72 9.86 23.17
N VAL A 210 15.54 10.31 23.59
CA VAL A 210 14.58 10.96 22.67
C VAL A 210 15.23 12.21 22.07
N GLY A 211 15.32 12.24 20.72
CA GLY A 211 16.03 13.26 19.97
C GLY A 211 17.55 13.07 19.89
N GLY A 212 18.09 11.98 20.47
CA GLY A 212 19.48 11.57 20.34
C GLY A 212 19.83 11.01 18.95
N ALA A 213 21.09 10.58 18.80
CA ALA A 213 21.58 10.08 17.51
C ALA A 213 20.83 8.83 17.03
N VAL A 214 20.52 7.88 17.92
CA VAL A 214 19.78 6.66 17.63
C VAL A 214 18.35 6.99 17.18
N ASP A 215 17.65 7.81 17.94
CA ASP A 215 16.29 8.25 17.62
C ASP A 215 16.22 8.96 16.27
N THR A 216 17.17 9.87 16.01
CA THR A 216 17.28 10.57 14.72
C THR A 216 17.51 9.58 13.57
N ALA A 217 18.39 8.58 13.73
CA ALA A 217 18.65 7.57 12.71
C ALA A 217 17.43 6.68 12.46
N GLN A 218 16.68 6.31 13.50
CA GLN A 218 15.42 5.57 13.38
C GLN A 218 14.36 6.38 12.62
N TRP A 219 14.20 7.66 12.92
CA TRP A 219 13.28 8.54 12.17
C TRP A 219 13.73 8.74 10.71
N GLN A 220 15.04 8.78 10.48
CA GLN A 220 15.57 8.80 9.11
C GLN A 220 15.22 7.51 8.36
N ALA A 221 15.31 6.35 9.01
CA ALA A 221 14.89 5.07 8.43
C ALA A 221 13.38 5.05 8.12
N VAL A 222 12.53 5.57 9.00
CA VAL A 222 11.08 5.72 8.74
C VAL A 222 10.84 6.60 7.50
N LEU A 223 11.48 7.77 7.43
CA LEU A 223 11.36 8.66 6.26
C LEU A 223 11.84 7.98 4.97
N ARG A 224 12.96 7.24 5.01
CA ARG A 224 13.45 6.46 3.86
C ARG A 224 12.50 5.36 3.45
N SER A 225 11.92 4.61 4.40
CA SER A 225 10.92 3.57 4.14
C SER A 225 9.69 4.12 3.43
N ALA A 226 9.29 5.34 3.75
CA ALA A 226 8.22 6.07 3.06
C ALA A 226 8.69 6.79 1.78
N SER A 227 9.98 6.72 1.37
CA SER A 227 10.59 7.56 0.31
C SER A 227 10.38 9.06 0.54
N ALA A 228 10.35 9.47 1.78
CA ALA A 228 9.98 10.82 2.20
C ALA A 228 11.20 11.70 2.53
N LEU A 229 12.39 11.11 2.68
CA LEU A 229 13.56 11.81 3.25
C LEU A 229 13.94 13.05 2.43
N GLU A 230 14.09 12.93 1.13
CA GLU A 230 14.47 14.04 0.24
C GLU A 230 13.36 15.10 0.17
N ALA A 231 12.08 14.66 0.17
CA ALA A 231 10.95 15.57 0.21
C ALA A 231 10.87 16.30 1.56
N TYR A 232 11.08 15.60 2.67
CA TYR A 232 11.15 16.18 4.00
C TYR A 232 12.22 17.29 4.09
N HIS A 233 13.44 17.02 3.60
CA HIS A 233 14.54 18.00 3.61
C HIS A 233 14.29 19.24 2.76
N ARG A 234 13.36 19.22 1.82
CA ARG A 234 12.93 20.43 1.07
C ARG A 234 12.07 21.37 1.92
N PHE A 235 11.35 20.84 2.90
CA PHE A 235 10.47 21.61 3.79
C PHE A 235 11.16 21.98 5.11
N TYR A 236 11.98 21.06 5.66
CA TYR A 236 12.61 21.18 6.97
C TYR A 236 14.13 21.11 6.80
N VAL A 237 14.78 22.25 6.83
CA VAL A 237 16.23 22.36 6.57
C VAL A 237 17.04 21.66 7.66
N HIS A 238 17.74 20.58 7.30
CA HIS A 238 18.83 19.89 8.00
C HIS A 238 18.54 19.15 9.31
N GLU A 239 17.39 19.28 9.95
CA GLU A 239 17.14 18.63 11.23
C GLU A 239 15.96 17.67 11.17
N ILE A 240 16.19 16.40 11.52
CA ILE A 240 15.12 15.42 11.64
C ILE A 240 14.60 15.47 13.08
N LEU A 241 13.45 16.10 13.25
CA LEU A 241 12.74 16.12 14.52
C LEU A 241 11.58 15.13 14.48
N PRO A 242 11.42 14.27 15.51
CA PRO A 242 10.40 13.22 15.56
C PRO A 242 8.99 13.71 15.18
N TRP A 243 8.54 14.77 15.80
CA TRP A 243 7.21 15.32 15.56
C TRP A 243 7.04 15.92 14.17
N LYS A 244 8.10 16.54 13.59
CA LYS A 244 8.08 17.05 12.20
C LYS A 244 8.07 15.93 11.18
N ALA A 245 8.80 14.84 11.44
CA ALA A 245 8.79 13.66 10.58
C ALA A 245 7.40 13.00 10.56
N ALA A 246 6.79 12.84 11.74
CA ALA A 246 5.42 12.36 11.86
C ALA A 246 4.41 13.30 11.17
N GLU A 247 4.51 14.61 11.43
CA GLU A 247 3.66 15.63 10.80
C GLU A 247 3.73 15.57 9.27
N PHE A 248 4.93 15.48 8.71
CA PHE A 248 5.14 15.42 7.27
C PHE A 248 4.53 14.17 6.65
N ILE A 249 4.76 12.99 7.24
CA ILE A 249 4.22 11.73 6.75
C ILE A 249 2.68 11.69 6.89
N ILE A 250 2.13 12.30 7.93
CA ILE A 250 0.67 12.31 8.15
C ILE A 250 -0.01 13.38 7.28
N PHE A 251 0.45 14.61 7.29
CA PHE A 251 -0.33 15.76 6.81
C PHE A 251 0.15 16.42 5.52
N SER A 252 1.27 16.02 4.92
CA SER A 252 1.72 16.66 3.68
C SER A 252 0.66 16.51 2.56
N GLU A 253 0.17 17.65 2.04
CA GLU A 253 -0.83 17.68 0.97
C GLU A 253 -0.24 17.32 -0.40
N THR A 254 1.06 17.47 -0.56
CA THR A 254 1.74 17.31 -1.86
C THR A 254 2.60 16.07 -1.97
N PHE A 255 2.92 15.42 -0.84
CA PHE A 255 3.75 14.24 -0.85
C PHE A 255 2.92 12.97 -1.16
N PRO A 256 3.23 12.22 -2.25
CA PRO A 256 2.37 11.14 -2.74
C PRO A 256 2.20 9.93 -1.82
N ARG A 257 2.99 9.84 -0.75
CA ARG A 257 2.93 8.77 0.26
C ARG A 257 2.54 9.27 1.64
N SER A 258 2.15 10.54 1.79
CA SER A 258 1.55 11.00 3.05
C SER A 258 0.17 10.40 3.24
N LEU A 259 -0.23 10.22 4.49
CA LEU A 259 -1.55 9.69 4.82
C LEU A 259 -2.66 10.61 4.28
N TYR A 260 -2.54 11.90 4.48
CA TYR A 260 -3.51 12.89 3.99
C TYR A 260 -3.68 12.85 2.47
N TYR A 261 -2.57 12.86 1.71
CA TYR A 261 -2.61 12.75 0.25
C TYR A 261 -3.30 11.45 -0.19
N CYS A 262 -2.91 10.32 0.41
CA CYS A 262 -3.48 9.03 0.05
C CYS A 262 -4.99 8.97 0.34
N VAL A 263 -5.43 9.42 1.52
CA VAL A 263 -6.85 9.43 1.90
C VAL A 263 -7.66 10.38 1.00
N THR A 264 -7.09 11.54 0.63
CA THR A 264 -7.72 12.44 -0.35
C THR A 264 -7.95 11.74 -1.69
N ARG A 265 -6.96 10.99 -2.18
CA ARG A 265 -7.09 10.22 -3.42
C ARG A 265 -8.09 9.07 -3.29
N VAL A 266 -8.10 8.38 -2.15
CA VAL A 266 -9.12 7.35 -1.84
C VAL A 266 -10.52 7.93 -1.96
N ASP A 267 -10.79 9.09 -1.33
CA ASP A 267 -12.10 9.75 -1.39
C ASP A 267 -12.48 10.18 -2.82
N GLU A 268 -11.54 10.77 -3.55
CA GLU A 268 -11.75 11.20 -4.94
C GLU A 268 -12.13 10.03 -5.86
N PHE A 269 -11.35 8.93 -5.84
CA PHE A 269 -11.60 7.77 -6.69
C PHE A 269 -12.87 7.04 -6.28
N LEU A 270 -13.12 6.91 -5.00
CA LEU A 270 -14.36 6.32 -4.48
C LEU A 270 -15.59 7.13 -4.92
N CYS A 271 -15.53 8.45 -4.86
CA CYS A 271 -16.61 9.31 -5.34
C CYS A 271 -16.90 9.10 -6.84
N ARG A 272 -15.86 8.90 -7.67
CA ARG A 272 -16.02 8.63 -9.11
C ARG A 272 -16.63 7.25 -9.36
N ILE A 273 -16.11 6.20 -8.72
CA ILE A 273 -16.67 4.84 -8.79
C ILE A 273 -18.16 4.85 -8.42
N LEU A 274 -18.53 5.51 -7.32
CA LEU A 274 -19.90 5.53 -6.85
C LEU A 274 -20.83 6.44 -7.70
N ALA A 275 -20.29 7.42 -8.42
CA ALA A 275 -21.08 8.25 -9.32
C ALA A 275 -21.68 7.43 -10.47
N GLU A 276 -20.97 6.42 -10.95
CA GLU A 276 -21.40 5.53 -12.04
C GLU A 276 -22.38 4.43 -11.57
N THR A 277 -22.37 4.07 -10.27
CA THR A 277 -23.20 2.98 -9.72
C THR A 277 -24.61 3.40 -9.28
N GLY A 278 -24.95 4.70 -9.34
CA GLY A 278 -26.30 5.24 -9.05
C GLY A 278 -26.54 5.62 -7.57
N PRO A 279 -27.63 6.36 -7.28
CA PRO A 279 -27.82 7.08 -6.03
C PRO A 279 -28.06 6.21 -4.77
N ARG A 280 -28.50 4.95 -4.92
CA ARG A 280 -28.77 4.05 -3.78
C ARG A 280 -27.50 3.46 -3.15
N ARG A 281 -26.34 3.49 -3.83
CA ARG A 281 -25.08 2.87 -3.37
C ARG A 281 -24.11 3.82 -2.66
N ARG A 282 -24.50 5.08 -2.48
CA ARG A 282 -23.62 6.14 -1.92
C ARG A 282 -23.33 6.05 -0.42
N THR A 283 -23.65 4.93 0.29
CA THR A 283 -24.01 5.20 1.67
C THR A 283 -22.94 4.90 2.72
N ALA A 284 -22.32 3.73 2.77
CA ALA A 284 -21.41 3.40 3.87
C ALA A 284 -19.94 3.76 3.53
N ALA A 285 -19.40 3.25 2.44
CA ALA A 285 -18.02 3.51 2.02
C ALA A 285 -17.72 5.01 1.85
N ALA A 286 -18.60 5.75 1.12
CA ALA A 286 -18.40 7.19 0.91
C ALA A 286 -18.49 8.01 2.21
N ARG A 287 -19.38 7.63 3.15
CA ARG A 287 -19.45 8.31 4.46
C ARG A 287 -18.20 8.02 5.29
N ALA A 288 -17.71 6.77 5.27
CA ALA A 288 -16.52 6.37 6.00
C ALA A 288 -15.28 7.11 5.48
N SER A 289 -15.09 7.13 4.13
CA SER A 289 -13.99 7.84 3.49
C SER A 289 -14.02 9.34 3.79
N LYS A 290 -15.19 9.98 3.63
CA LYS A 290 -15.34 11.41 3.89
C LYS A 290 -15.13 11.75 5.37
N ARG A 291 -15.55 10.88 6.28
CA ARG A 291 -15.30 11.03 7.71
C ARG A 291 -13.80 10.99 8.01
N LEU A 292 -13.09 9.96 7.53
CA LEU A 292 -11.65 9.85 7.72
C LEU A 292 -10.90 11.07 7.18
N LEU A 293 -11.27 11.54 5.97
CA LEU A 293 -10.68 12.76 5.39
C LEU A 293 -10.96 13.99 6.24
N SER A 294 -12.20 14.17 6.72
CA SER A 294 -12.58 15.30 7.58
C SER A 294 -11.85 15.27 8.92
N ASP A 295 -11.69 14.09 9.51
CA ASP A 295 -10.94 13.91 10.76
C ASP A 295 -9.48 14.34 10.56
N LEU A 296 -8.83 13.91 9.48
CA LEU A 296 -7.46 14.34 9.12
C LEU A 296 -7.34 15.85 8.87
N GLN A 297 -8.36 16.48 8.30
CA GLN A 297 -8.38 17.93 8.06
C GLN A 297 -8.53 18.77 9.33
N SER A 298 -9.13 18.20 10.37
CA SER A 298 -9.40 18.89 11.63
C SER A 298 -8.32 18.72 12.69
N LEU A 299 -7.44 17.72 12.54
CA LEU A 299 -6.40 17.37 13.51
C LEU A 299 -5.09 18.11 13.23
N ALA A 300 -4.39 18.45 14.32
CA ALA A 300 -2.99 18.88 14.28
C ALA A 300 -2.10 17.80 14.90
N ILE A 301 -0.80 17.81 14.56
CA ILE A 301 0.16 16.84 15.09
C ILE A 301 0.17 16.78 16.62
N ASN A 302 0.02 17.91 17.29
CA ASN A 302 -0.04 17.97 18.76
C ASN A 302 -1.24 17.23 19.34
N ASP A 303 -2.36 17.17 18.63
CA ASP A 303 -3.55 16.46 19.10
C ASP A 303 -3.33 14.94 19.00
N ILE A 304 -2.67 14.50 17.93
CA ILE A 304 -2.28 13.11 17.74
C ILE A 304 -1.27 12.69 18.82
N LEU A 305 -0.23 13.48 19.06
CA LEU A 305 0.79 13.16 20.07
C LEU A 305 0.22 13.10 21.49
N LYS A 306 -0.79 13.93 21.82
CA LYS A 306 -1.49 13.86 23.11
C LYS A 306 -2.37 12.62 23.26
N LYS A 307 -3.01 12.18 22.17
CA LYS A 307 -3.86 10.99 22.15
C LYS A 307 -3.03 9.70 22.14
N GLY A 308 -1.87 9.73 21.55
CA GLY A 308 -0.98 8.62 21.25
C GLY A 308 -0.89 8.38 19.73
N LEU A 309 0.33 8.38 19.21
CA LEU A 309 0.55 8.17 17.78
C LEU A 309 0.09 6.77 17.35
N HIS A 310 0.44 5.73 18.10
CA HIS A 310 0.04 4.35 17.83
C HIS A 310 -1.49 4.18 17.78
N GLU A 311 -2.20 4.69 18.77
CA GLU A 311 -3.66 4.63 18.86
C GLU A 311 -4.32 5.30 17.64
N PHE A 312 -3.80 6.46 17.24
CA PHE A 312 -4.27 7.15 16.04
C PHE A 312 -4.03 6.31 14.77
N LEU A 313 -2.85 5.69 14.63
CA LEU A 313 -2.52 4.86 13.46
C LEU A 313 -3.40 3.61 13.39
N VAL A 314 -3.62 2.91 14.50
CA VAL A 314 -4.50 1.74 14.58
C VAL A 314 -5.96 2.10 14.24
N GLU A 315 -6.49 3.23 14.75
CA GLU A 315 -7.83 3.68 14.39
C GLU A 315 -7.94 4.02 12.89
N THR A 316 -6.89 4.60 12.33
CA THR A 316 -6.82 4.92 10.89
C THR A 316 -6.81 3.65 10.04
N GLN A 317 -6.01 2.64 10.40
CA GLN A 317 -5.97 1.33 9.74
C GLN A 317 -7.35 0.68 9.72
N LYS A 318 -8.04 0.62 10.88
CA LYS A 318 -9.41 0.10 10.96
C LYS A 318 -10.40 0.85 10.07
N SER A 319 -10.22 2.16 9.95
CA SER A 319 -11.07 2.99 9.08
C SER A 319 -10.81 2.69 7.60
N LEU A 320 -9.54 2.50 7.19
CA LEU A 320 -9.16 2.11 5.83
C LEU A 320 -9.67 0.71 5.47
N ASP A 321 -9.55 -0.25 6.39
CA ASP A 321 -10.07 -1.61 6.20
C ASP A 321 -11.58 -1.59 6.01
N HIS A 322 -12.30 -0.86 6.88
CA HIS A 322 -13.76 -0.70 6.75
C HIS A 322 -14.16 -0.08 5.40
N ILE A 323 -13.45 0.95 4.92
CA ILE A 323 -13.70 1.55 3.59
C ILE A 323 -13.50 0.50 2.49
N GLY A 324 -12.40 -0.28 2.55
CA GLY A 324 -12.10 -1.34 1.59
C GLY A 324 -13.18 -2.41 1.55
N ASP A 325 -13.60 -2.92 2.70
CA ASP A 325 -14.63 -3.95 2.84
C ASP A 325 -15.98 -3.48 2.30
N GLU A 326 -16.39 -2.26 2.63
CA GLU A 326 -17.64 -1.68 2.13
C GLU A 326 -17.64 -1.51 0.60
N VAL A 327 -16.51 -1.14 -0.01
CA VAL A 327 -16.38 -1.06 -1.46
C VAL A 327 -16.50 -2.45 -2.08
N VAL A 328 -15.80 -3.44 -1.54
CA VAL A 328 -15.87 -4.83 -2.02
C VAL A 328 -17.30 -5.34 -1.95
N GLN A 329 -17.99 -5.17 -0.83
CA GLN A 329 -19.37 -5.63 -0.66
C GLN A 329 -20.37 -4.91 -1.58
N THR A 330 -20.23 -3.61 -1.74
CA THR A 330 -21.21 -2.81 -2.48
C THR A 330 -21.02 -2.82 -3.99
N THR A 331 -19.78 -2.94 -4.49
CA THR A 331 -19.48 -2.85 -5.92
C THR A 331 -19.10 -4.17 -6.56
N MET A 332 -18.58 -5.13 -5.77
CA MET A 332 -17.97 -6.35 -6.29
C MET A 332 -18.82 -7.63 -6.04
N PHE A 333 -19.76 -7.64 -5.09
CA PHE A 333 -20.58 -8.80 -4.75
C PHE A 333 -22.07 -8.72 -5.15
N TYR A 334 -22.47 -7.72 -5.94
CA TYR A 334 -23.88 -7.54 -6.28
C TYR A 334 -24.37 -8.55 -7.31
N LYS A 335 -25.03 -9.63 -6.86
CA LYS A 335 -25.67 -10.62 -7.77
C LYS A 335 -26.96 -11.26 -7.29
N ALA A 336 -27.58 -10.92 -6.17
CA ALA A 336 -28.71 -11.70 -5.65
C ALA A 336 -30.10 -11.03 -5.70
N GLU A 337 -30.20 -9.72 -5.82
CA GLU A 337 -31.50 -9.04 -5.66
C GLU A 337 -32.19 -8.62 -6.97
N VAL A 338 -31.47 -8.49 -8.08
CA VAL A 338 -32.09 -8.07 -9.37
C VAL A 338 -32.93 -9.18 -10.01
N SER A 339 -32.60 -10.46 -9.74
CA SER A 339 -33.34 -11.59 -10.30
C SER A 339 -34.69 -11.85 -9.63
N SER A 340 -34.98 -11.32 -8.47
CA SER A 340 -36.27 -11.49 -7.77
C SER A 340 -37.31 -10.42 -8.15
N GLU A 341 -36.89 -9.22 -8.53
CA GLU A 341 -37.82 -8.17 -8.95
C GLU A 341 -38.25 -8.32 -10.42
N GLU A 342 -37.39 -8.84 -11.30
CA GLU A 342 -37.77 -9.11 -12.69
C GLU A 342 -38.67 -10.33 -12.84
N GLN A 343 -38.62 -11.30 -11.92
CA GLN A 343 -39.54 -12.48 -11.92
C GLN A 343 -40.93 -12.12 -11.36
N GLN A 344 -41.06 -11.06 -10.57
CA GLN A 344 -42.37 -10.59 -10.07
C GLN A 344 -43.10 -9.67 -11.05
N GLN A 345 -42.44 -9.15 -12.09
CA GLN A 345 -43.07 -8.33 -13.13
C GLN A 345 -43.52 -9.13 -14.35
N GLN A 346 -43.21 -10.44 -14.38
CA GLN A 346 -43.63 -11.37 -15.47
C GLN A 346 -44.70 -12.39 -15.05
N GLN A 347 -45.29 -12.24 -13.86
CA GLN A 347 -46.50 -12.94 -13.40
C GLN A 347 -47.64 -11.94 -13.26
#